data_d83b177100a8a75860862258b97da5ad
#
_entry.id   d83b177100a8a75860862258b97da5ad
#
_cell.length_a   1.000
_cell.length_b   1.000
_cell.length_c   1.000
_cell.angle_alpha   90.00
_cell.angle_beta   90.00
_cell.angle_gamma   90.00
#
_symmetry.space_group_name_H-M   'P 1'
#
loop_
_entity.id
_entity.type
_entity.pdbx_description
1 polymer ?
#
loop_
_entity_poly.entity_id
_entity_poly.type
_entity_poly.pdbx_seq_one_letter_code
_entity_poly.pdbx_strand_id
1 'polypeptide(L)'
;TASNLDKQSQSVQDYVVNHINGTEHSSTKAKTTLVVAPVAEMPESDRQYGDYARHDITWNSDASDEDEQDYAQSAQRLVSALQLAQNEGMKVVLISNTLQGYAPDVYVPMTTAEQIGELQAKELVNKLELAKASSDAPKQIEVLLPYDAADGHDAKTDTSCAQNMFKGIWKVLEPYFKDGKAASPSETLTASTTKDDWRSVAF
;
A
#
# COMPACT_ATOMS: atom_id res chain seq x y z
N THR A 1 -2.82 -13.05 -15.90
CA THR A 1 -2.62 -12.22 -14.69
C THR A 1 -3.30 -12.88 -13.52
N ALA A 2 -2.55 -13.15 -12.47
CA ALA A 2 -3.08 -13.75 -11.25
C ALA A 2 -3.96 -12.75 -10.51
N SER A 3 -5.08 -13.19 -9.97
CA SER A 3 -6.03 -12.36 -9.24
C SER A 3 -5.73 -12.26 -7.74
N ASN A 4 -4.85 -13.11 -7.24
CA ASN A 4 -4.41 -13.14 -5.84
C ASN A 4 -2.97 -13.66 -5.75
N LEU A 5 -2.39 -13.55 -4.55
CA LEU A 5 -1.01 -13.95 -4.28
C LEU A 5 -0.77 -15.45 -4.48
N ASP A 6 -1.73 -16.29 -4.11
CA ASP A 6 -1.63 -17.75 -4.29
C ASP A 6 -1.46 -18.12 -5.78
N LYS A 7 -2.37 -17.67 -6.63
CA LYS A 7 -2.28 -17.93 -8.09
C LYS A 7 -1.02 -17.33 -8.69
N GLN A 8 -0.58 -16.16 -8.21
CA GLN A 8 0.65 -15.56 -8.68
C GLN A 8 1.85 -16.40 -8.28
N SER A 9 1.93 -16.85 -7.03
CA SER A 9 3.03 -17.66 -6.52
C SER A 9 3.16 -18.97 -7.28
N GLN A 10 2.03 -19.65 -7.56
CA GLN A 10 1.99 -20.86 -8.35
C GLN A 10 2.48 -20.62 -9.79
N SER A 11 1.98 -19.57 -10.44
CA SER A 11 2.36 -19.24 -11.81
C SER A 11 3.85 -18.91 -11.95
N VAL A 12 4.41 -18.19 -10.97
CA VAL A 12 5.84 -17.86 -10.95
C VAL A 12 6.67 -19.11 -10.69
N GLN A 13 6.27 -19.95 -9.76
CA GLN A 13 6.94 -21.22 -9.47
C GLN A 13 6.96 -22.13 -10.69
N ASP A 14 5.81 -22.32 -11.35
CA ASP A 14 5.68 -23.14 -12.54
C ASP A 14 6.56 -22.62 -13.68
N TYR A 15 6.57 -21.29 -13.88
CA TYR A 15 7.43 -20.68 -14.89
C TYR A 15 8.91 -20.97 -14.61
N VAL A 16 9.36 -20.73 -13.39
CA VAL A 16 10.77 -20.90 -12.99
C VAL A 16 11.18 -22.37 -13.12
N VAL A 17 10.37 -23.30 -12.60
CA VAL A 17 10.66 -24.74 -12.66
C VAL A 17 10.68 -25.24 -14.11
N ASN A 18 9.71 -24.85 -14.92
CA ASN A 18 9.67 -25.25 -16.34
C ASN A 18 10.85 -24.65 -17.12
N HIS A 19 11.25 -23.43 -16.82
CA HIS A 19 12.40 -22.80 -17.45
C HIS A 19 13.72 -23.49 -17.09
N ILE A 20 13.87 -23.92 -15.83
CA ILE A 20 15.04 -24.70 -15.35
C ILE A 20 15.09 -26.07 -16.00
N ASN A 21 13.95 -26.76 -16.05
CA ASN A 21 13.85 -28.12 -16.60
C ASN A 21 13.79 -28.15 -18.11
N GLY A 22 13.53 -27.03 -18.78
CA GLY A 22 13.52 -26.95 -20.22
C GLY A 22 14.89 -27.23 -20.83
N THR A 23 14.89 -27.76 -22.03
CA THR A 23 16.08 -28.06 -22.81
C THR A 23 16.82 -26.82 -23.34
N GLU A 24 16.32 -25.64 -23.00
CA GLU A 24 16.96 -24.40 -23.40
C GLU A 24 18.24 -24.18 -22.60
N HIS A 25 19.32 -24.04 -23.33
CA HIS A 25 20.69 -24.00 -22.84
C HIS A 25 20.95 -23.00 -21.72
N SER A 26 21.87 -23.33 -20.84
CA SER A 26 22.35 -22.50 -19.74
C SER A 26 22.71 -21.07 -20.12
N SER A 27 23.07 -20.81 -21.38
CA SER A 27 23.33 -19.49 -21.92
C SER A 27 22.11 -18.56 -22.00
N THR A 28 20.90 -19.12 -22.07
CA THR A 28 19.63 -18.36 -22.13
C THR A 28 19.15 -18.00 -20.74
N LYS A 29 19.33 -18.89 -19.75
CA LYS A 29 18.95 -18.65 -18.36
C LYS A 29 19.64 -17.40 -17.79
N ALA A 30 20.92 -17.25 -18.03
CA ALA A 30 21.70 -16.09 -17.56
C ALA A 30 21.29 -14.74 -18.18
N LYS A 31 20.48 -14.76 -19.25
CA LYS A 31 19.97 -13.56 -19.92
C LYS A 31 18.51 -13.27 -19.62
N THR A 32 17.84 -14.15 -18.89
CA THR A 32 16.43 -13.99 -18.56
C THR A 32 16.29 -13.03 -17.40
N THR A 33 15.39 -12.06 -17.52
CA THR A 33 14.98 -11.17 -16.46
C THR A 33 13.51 -11.43 -16.14
N LEU A 34 13.26 -11.78 -14.89
CA LEU A 34 11.91 -11.99 -14.36
C LEU A 34 11.44 -10.69 -13.70
N VAL A 35 10.38 -10.12 -14.24
CA VAL A 35 9.77 -8.88 -13.69
C VAL A 35 8.47 -9.25 -13.02
N VAL A 36 8.37 -8.99 -11.73
CA VAL A 36 7.22 -9.37 -10.90
C VAL A 36 6.71 -8.17 -10.13
N ALA A 37 5.40 -7.93 -10.21
CA ALA A 37 4.68 -7.05 -9.29
C ALA A 37 3.93 -7.94 -8.29
N PRO A 38 4.46 -8.18 -7.09
CA PRO A 38 3.79 -9.04 -6.12
C PRO A 38 2.40 -8.51 -5.78
N VAL A 39 1.40 -9.41 -5.80
CA VAL A 39 0.02 -9.04 -5.47
C VAL A 39 -0.10 -8.91 -3.97
N ALA A 40 -0.40 -7.71 -3.48
CA ALA A 40 -0.82 -7.51 -2.10
C ALA A 40 -2.32 -7.78 -2.01
N GLU A 41 -2.71 -8.65 -1.09
CA GLU A 41 -4.11 -8.83 -0.73
C GLU A 41 -4.47 -7.74 0.27
N MET A 42 -5.46 -6.95 -0.09
CA MET A 42 -5.88 -5.80 0.70
C MET A 42 -7.35 -5.93 1.05
N PRO A 43 -7.74 -5.48 2.25
CA PRO A 43 -9.14 -5.32 2.60
C PRO A 43 -9.88 -4.45 1.56
N GLU A 44 -11.16 -4.69 1.36
CA GLU A 44 -11.94 -3.94 0.36
C GLU A 44 -11.97 -2.43 0.61
N SER A 45 -11.90 -2.02 1.87
CA SER A 45 -11.81 -0.61 2.29
C SER A 45 -10.56 0.10 1.78
N ASP A 46 -9.45 -0.62 1.64
CA ASP A 46 -8.18 -0.05 1.20
C ASP A 46 -8.03 -0.01 -0.32
N ARG A 47 -8.83 -0.80 -1.05
CA ARG A 47 -8.77 -0.87 -2.52
C ARG A 47 -9.03 0.46 -3.20
N GLN A 48 -9.85 1.32 -2.63
CA GLN A 48 -10.17 2.62 -3.23
C GLN A 48 -8.98 3.59 -3.22
N TYR A 49 -8.02 3.39 -2.32
CA TYR A 49 -6.90 4.32 -2.11
C TYR A 49 -5.54 3.64 -2.20
N GLY A 50 -5.50 2.32 -2.01
CA GLY A 50 -4.28 1.56 -1.85
C GLY A 50 -3.67 1.01 -3.14
N ASP A 51 -4.44 0.90 -4.22
CA ASP A 51 -3.98 0.28 -5.47
C ASP A 51 -2.77 0.99 -6.10
N TYR A 52 -2.53 2.25 -5.72
CA TYR A 52 -1.43 3.07 -6.20
C TYR A 52 -0.27 3.21 -5.20
N ALA A 53 -0.45 2.71 -3.99
CA ALA A 53 0.56 2.78 -2.95
C ALA A 53 1.40 1.49 -2.91
N ARG A 54 2.67 1.68 -2.54
CA ARG A 54 3.55 0.56 -2.21
C ARG A 54 3.07 -0.15 -0.95
N HIS A 55 3.06 -1.48 -0.98
CA HIS A 55 2.85 -2.33 0.19
C HIS A 55 4.07 -3.19 0.47
N ASP A 56 4.35 -3.40 1.74
CA ASP A 56 5.33 -4.37 2.19
C ASP A 56 4.57 -5.66 2.54
N ILE A 57 4.68 -6.68 1.70
CA ILE A 57 4.04 -7.98 1.91
C ILE A 57 4.80 -8.69 3.04
N THR A 58 4.16 -8.75 4.19
CA THR A 58 4.65 -9.40 5.39
C THR A 58 3.70 -10.51 5.81
N TRP A 59 4.19 -11.52 6.50
CA TRP A 59 3.37 -12.62 7.01
C TRP A 59 3.88 -13.09 8.37
N ASN A 60 2.99 -13.71 9.12
CA ASN A 60 3.30 -14.38 10.36
C ASN A 60 3.42 -15.89 10.11
N SER A 61 4.61 -16.46 10.33
CA SER A 61 4.82 -17.90 10.14
C SER A 61 4.14 -18.76 11.22
N ASP A 62 3.79 -18.15 12.36
CA ASP A 62 3.17 -18.82 13.49
C ASP A 62 1.65 -18.52 13.57
N ALA A 63 1.07 -18.06 12.47
CA ALA A 63 -0.35 -17.76 12.39
C ALA A 63 -1.18 -19.01 12.72
N SER A 64 -2.25 -18.83 13.50
CA SER A 64 -3.18 -19.91 13.87
C SER A 64 -4.45 -19.91 13.02
N ASP A 65 -4.72 -18.83 12.33
CA ASP A 65 -5.85 -18.66 11.41
C ASP A 65 -5.49 -19.28 10.05
N GLU A 66 -6.45 -20.00 9.46
CA GLU A 66 -6.26 -20.76 8.21
C GLU A 66 -5.96 -19.81 7.02
N ASP A 67 -6.69 -18.71 6.94
CA ASP A 67 -6.49 -17.71 5.86
C ASP A 67 -5.12 -17.06 5.96
N GLU A 68 -4.65 -16.75 7.17
CA GLU A 68 -3.31 -16.21 7.40
C GLU A 68 -2.21 -17.23 7.07
N GLN A 69 -2.45 -18.51 7.36
CA GLN A 69 -1.53 -19.59 6.99
C GLN A 69 -1.42 -19.76 5.48
N ASP A 70 -2.55 -19.75 4.77
CA ASP A 70 -2.57 -19.85 3.31
C ASP A 70 -1.89 -18.66 2.65
N TYR A 71 -2.09 -17.46 3.19
CA TYR A 71 -1.39 -16.26 2.74
C TYR A 71 0.13 -16.38 2.96
N ALA A 72 0.56 -16.79 4.16
CA ALA A 72 1.95 -17.00 4.48
C ALA A 72 2.61 -18.04 3.57
N GLN A 73 1.94 -19.16 3.30
CA GLN A 73 2.42 -20.19 2.38
C GLN A 73 2.59 -19.66 0.96
N SER A 74 1.63 -18.88 0.49
CA SER A 74 1.65 -18.26 -0.84
C SER A 74 2.80 -17.27 -0.98
N ALA A 75 3.03 -16.42 0.02
CA ALA A 75 4.15 -15.48 0.07
C ALA A 75 5.51 -16.20 0.09
N GLN A 76 5.65 -17.22 0.95
CA GLN A 76 6.87 -18.02 1.03
C GLN A 76 7.16 -18.80 -0.25
N ARG A 77 6.13 -19.33 -0.92
CA ARG A 77 6.24 -19.99 -2.22
C ARG A 77 6.77 -19.01 -3.27
N LEU A 78 6.24 -17.79 -3.30
CA LEU A 78 6.72 -16.75 -4.22
C LEU A 78 8.18 -16.42 -3.95
N VAL A 79 8.56 -16.16 -2.70
CA VAL A 79 9.95 -15.90 -2.31
C VAL A 79 10.87 -17.03 -2.73
N SER A 80 10.49 -18.28 -2.45
CA SER A 80 11.28 -19.46 -2.79
C SER A 80 11.49 -19.60 -4.31
N ALA A 81 10.45 -19.34 -5.10
CA ALA A 81 10.53 -19.38 -6.55
C ALA A 81 11.45 -18.28 -7.11
N LEU A 82 11.39 -17.08 -6.55
CA LEU A 82 12.25 -15.96 -6.94
C LEU A 82 13.71 -16.20 -6.55
N GLN A 83 13.96 -16.74 -5.37
CA GLN A 83 15.31 -17.13 -4.95
C GLN A 83 15.88 -18.23 -5.84
N LEU A 84 15.06 -19.22 -6.21
CA LEU A 84 15.47 -20.26 -7.16
C LEU A 84 15.84 -19.65 -8.52
N ALA A 85 15.03 -18.71 -9.02
CA ALA A 85 15.33 -18.01 -10.26
C ALA A 85 16.69 -17.29 -10.22
N GLN A 86 16.97 -16.58 -9.15
CA GLN A 86 18.27 -15.89 -8.95
C GLN A 86 19.43 -16.87 -8.85
N ASN A 87 19.28 -17.96 -8.12
CA ASN A 87 20.30 -19.02 -7.99
C ASN A 87 20.63 -19.67 -9.34
N GLU A 88 19.65 -19.72 -10.24
CA GLU A 88 19.83 -20.22 -11.62
C GLU A 88 20.33 -19.14 -12.59
N GLY A 89 20.70 -17.98 -12.09
CA GLY A 89 21.30 -16.89 -12.87
C GLY A 89 20.32 -15.95 -13.57
N MET A 90 19.03 -16.07 -13.31
CA MET A 90 18.05 -15.09 -13.77
C MET A 90 18.17 -13.81 -12.96
N LYS A 91 17.87 -12.68 -13.58
CA LYS A 91 17.70 -11.41 -12.86
C LYS A 91 16.26 -11.25 -12.42
N VAL A 92 16.06 -10.78 -11.19
CA VAL A 92 14.73 -10.54 -10.65
C VAL A 92 14.53 -9.05 -10.38
N VAL A 93 13.47 -8.52 -10.96
CA VAL A 93 13.01 -7.13 -10.75
C VAL A 93 11.67 -7.19 -10.04
N LEU A 94 11.59 -6.58 -8.85
CA LEU A 94 10.30 -6.33 -8.21
C LEU A 94 9.79 -4.95 -8.54
N ILE A 95 8.49 -4.85 -8.78
CA ILE A 95 7.77 -3.59 -9.01
C ILE A 95 6.72 -3.41 -7.91
N SER A 96 6.58 -2.18 -7.43
CA SER A 96 5.59 -1.77 -6.43
C SER A 96 5.85 -2.33 -5.04
N ASN A 97 5.55 -3.61 -4.83
CA ASN A 97 5.49 -4.22 -3.50
C ASN A 97 6.77 -4.97 -3.17
N THR A 98 7.13 -4.97 -1.88
CA THR A 98 8.24 -5.78 -1.37
C THR A 98 7.72 -7.09 -0.79
N LEU A 99 8.63 -8.03 -0.58
CA LEU A 99 8.37 -9.31 0.06
C LEU A 99 9.29 -9.46 1.27
N GLN A 100 8.72 -9.83 2.41
CA GLN A 100 9.46 -10.05 3.65
C GLN A 100 10.65 -11.01 3.41
N GLY A 101 11.82 -10.59 3.86
CA GLY A 101 13.03 -11.42 3.81
C GLY A 101 13.58 -11.69 2.40
N TYR A 102 13.09 -11.01 1.36
CA TYR A 102 13.55 -11.18 -0.01
C TYR A 102 14.24 -9.92 -0.55
N ALA A 103 15.37 -10.09 -1.21
CA ALA A 103 16.12 -9.02 -1.85
C ALA A 103 16.18 -9.28 -3.38
N PRO A 104 15.49 -8.50 -4.22
CA PRO A 104 15.58 -8.60 -5.67
C PRO A 104 16.90 -7.99 -6.18
N ASP A 105 17.28 -8.32 -7.43
CA ASP A 105 18.39 -7.63 -8.10
C ASP A 105 18.10 -6.15 -8.35
N VAL A 106 16.84 -5.83 -8.65
CA VAL A 106 16.34 -4.46 -8.83
C VAL A 106 14.97 -4.33 -8.19
N TYR A 107 14.76 -3.23 -7.47
CA TYR A 107 13.46 -2.86 -6.95
C TYR A 107 13.02 -1.52 -7.53
N VAL A 108 11.81 -1.48 -8.08
CA VAL A 108 11.17 -0.28 -8.62
C VAL A 108 9.99 0.08 -7.73
N PRO A 109 10.18 0.99 -6.75
CA PRO A 109 9.10 1.39 -5.85
C PRO A 109 8.03 2.21 -6.59
N MET A 110 6.79 1.95 -6.24
CA MET A 110 5.69 2.89 -6.51
C MET A 110 5.68 3.98 -5.43
N THR A 111 4.77 4.95 -5.58
CA THR A 111 4.60 6.00 -4.56
C THR A 111 4.11 5.41 -3.24
N THR A 112 4.45 6.06 -2.12
CA THR A 112 3.94 5.67 -0.81
C THR A 112 2.60 6.37 -0.53
N ALA A 113 1.80 5.80 0.38
CA ALA A 113 0.57 6.44 0.85
C ALA A 113 0.84 7.85 1.42
N GLU A 114 1.94 8.02 2.17
CA GLU A 114 2.35 9.33 2.68
C GLU A 114 2.64 10.32 1.55
N GLN A 115 3.35 9.91 0.51
CA GLN A 115 3.62 10.76 -0.66
C GLN A 115 2.33 11.13 -1.42
N ILE A 116 1.37 10.22 -1.50
CA ILE A 116 0.05 10.52 -2.08
C ILE A 116 -0.62 11.61 -1.26
N GLY A 117 -0.66 11.47 0.07
CA GLY A 117 -1.22 12.46 0.97
C GLY A 117 -0.55 13.83 0.84
N GLU A 118 0.79 13.86 0.74
CA GLU A 118 1.52 15.11 0.50
C GLU A 118 1.12 15.79 -0.82
N LEU A 119 0.98 15.02 -1.89
CA LEU A 119 0.60 15.56 -3.20
C LEU A 119 -0.83 16.10 -3.19
N GLN A 120 -1.77 15.38 -2.59
CA GLN A 120 -3.15 15.82 -2.44
C GLN A 120 -3.22 17.14 -1.64
N ALA A 121 -2.50 17.22 -0.53
CA ALA A 121 -2.48 18.42 0.30
C ALA A 121 -1.80 19.61 -0.40
N LYS A 122 -0.72 19.39 -1.15
CA LYS A 122 -0.07 20.44 -1.96
C LYS A 122 -1.02 20.99 -3.03
N GLU A 123 -1.78 20.11 -3.68
CA GLU A 123 -2.79 20.55 -4.65
C GLU A 123 -3.90 21.36 -3.97
N LEU A 124 -4.36 20.93 -2.79
CA LEU A 124 -5.34 21.66 -1.99
C LEU A 124 -4.84 23.04 -1.58
N VAL A 125 -3.59 23.14 -1.10
CA VAL A 125 -2.94 24.42 -0.74
C VAL A 125 -2.95 25.39 -1.91
N ASN A 126 -2.62 24.88 -3.10
CA ASN A 126 -2.62 25.68 -4.33
C ASN A 126 -4.04 26.13 -4.73
N LYS A 127 -4.99 25.20 -4.73
CA LYS A 127 -6.40 25.49 -5.12
C LYS A 127 -7.09 26.46 -4.18
N LEU A 128 -6.86 26.35 -2.88
CA LEU A 128 -7.44 27.25 -1.88
C LEU A 128 -6.62 28.52 -1.69
N GLU A 129 -5.48 28.65 -2.34
CA GLU A 129 -4.54 29.77 -2.17
C GLU A 129 -4.20 30.00 -0.68
N LEU A 130 -3.93 28.93 0.08
CA LEU A 130 -3.71 29.02 1.53
C LEU A 130 -2.57 29.96 1.93
N ALA A 131 -1.58 30.13 1.06
CA ALA A 131 -0.51 31.10 1.29
C ALA A 131 -1.03 32.54 1.44
N LYS A 132 -2.15 32.87 0.76
CA LYS A 132 -2.79 34.18 0.80
C LYS A 132 -3.90 34.31 1.85
N ALA A 133 -4.29 33.20 2.48
CA ALA A 133 -5.29 33.22 3.54
C ALA A 133 -4.79 33.95 4.79
N SER A 134 -5.72 34.50 5.56
CA SER A 134 -5.43 35.16 6.85
C SER A 134 -6.14 34.47 8.01
N SER A 135 -5.66 34.69 9.21
CA SER A 135 -6.31 34.21 10.44
C SER A 135 -7.70 34.82 10.70
N ASP A 136 -7.98 35.98 10.10
CA ASP A 136 -9.31 36.61 10.23
C ASP A 136 -10.36 36.00 9.33
N ALA A 137 -9.90 35.25 8.29
CA ALA A 137 -10.77 34.56 7.32
C ALA A 137 -10.13 33.21 6.92
N PRO A 138 -10.05 32.25 7.84
CA PRO A 138 -9.43 30.96 7.57
C PRO A 138 -10.21 30.17 6.52
N LYS A 139 -9.49 29.39 5.72
CA LYS A 139 -10.12 28.40 4.84
C LYS A 139 -10.56 27.18 5.64
N GLN A 140 -11.80 26.77 5.42
CA GLN A 140 -12.33 25.57 6.09
C GLN A 140 -11.85 24.33 5.36
N ILE A 141 -11.18 23.43 6.05
CA ILE A 141 -10.65 22.18 5.50
C ILE A 141 -11.07 21.05 6.42
N GLU A 142 -11.73 20.07 5.85
CA GLU A 142 -12.08 18.82 6.54
C GLU A 142 -11.37 17.65 5.88
N VAL A 143 -10.75 16.80 6.69
CA VAL A 143 -10.14 15.56 6.23
C VAL A 143 -10.98 14.40 6.76
N LEU A 144 -11.52 13.62 5.84
CA LEU A 144 -12.26 12.40 6.16
C LEU A 144 -11.35 11.20 5.91
N LEU A 145 -11.23 10.34 6.91
CA LEU A 145 -10.51 9.08 6.79
C LEU A 145 -11.50 7.91 6.93
N PRO A 146 -11.27 6.81 6.23
CA PRO A 146 -12.01 5.59 6.47
C PRO A 146 -11.88 5.19 7.93
N TYR A 147 -12.98 4.83 8.52
CA TYR A 147 -13.07 4.40 9.90
C TYR A 147 -13.85 3.09 9.96
N ASP A 148 -13.29 2.12 10.64
CA ASP A 148 -14.01 0.91 10.96
C ASP A 148 -14.90 1.16 12.18
N ALA A 149 -16.20 1.19 11.95
CA ALA A 149 -17.20 1.37 13.00
C ALA A 149 -17.52 0.06 13.73
N ALA A 150 -16.95 -1.05 13.29
CA ALA A 150 -17.20 -2.33 13.92
C ALA A 150 -16.69 -2.31 15.37
N ASP A 151 -17.61 -2.23 16.30
CA ASP A 151 -17.37 -2.36 17.72
C ASP A 151 -16.68 -3.70 18.02
N GLY A 152 -15.36 -3.67 17.99
CA GLY A 152 -14.53 -4.53 18.84
C GLY A 152 -14.42 -6.01 18.49
N HIS A 153 -15.04 -6.55 17.45
CA HIS A 153 -15.02 -8.00 17.27
C HIS A 153 -14.54 -8.53 15.92
N ASP A 154 -14.47 -7.71 14.87
CA ASP A 154 -13.97 -8.13 13.56
C ASP A 154 -13.27 -7.00 12.78
N ALA A 155 -12.56 -6.12 13.45
CA ALA A 155 -11.78 -5.07 12.80
C ALA A 155 -10.62 -5.69 11.98
N LYS A 156 -10.92 -6.31 10.86
CA LYS A 156 -9.95 -6.77 9.86
C LYS A 156 -9.59 -5.65 8.88
N THR A 157 -10.08 -4.43 9.09
CA THR A 157 -9.79 -3.30 8.21
C THR A 157 -8.43 -2.72 8.56
N ASP A 158 -7.45 -2.95 7.71
CA ASP A 158 -6.16 -2.29 7.81
C ASP A 158 -6.31 -0.81 7.42
N THR A 159 -6.37 0.06 8.42
CA THR A 159 -6.43 1.53 8.22
C THR A 159 -5.04 2.15 8.04
N SER A 160 -3.98 1.35 7.97
CA SER A 160 -2.60 1.84 7.91
C SER A 160 -2.34 2.71 6.69
N CYS A 161 -2.94 2.38 5.55
CA CYS A 161 -2.85 3.17 4.33
C CYS A 161 -3.44 4.57 4.54
N ALA A 162 -4.66 4.66 5.07
CA ALA A 162 -5.34 5.91 5.35
C ALA A 162 -4.58 6.76 6.38
N GLN A 163 -4.06 6.14 7.43
CA GLN A 163 -3.24 6.81 8.43
C GLN A 163 -1.93 7.36 7.83
N ASN A 164 -1.28 6.61 6.96
CA ASN A 164 -0.06 7.06 6.28
C ASN A 164 -0.36 8.18 5.27
N MET A 165 -1.49 8.12 4.55
CA MET A 165 -1.94 9.24 3.71
C MET A 165 -2.19 10.48 4.56
N PHE A 166 -2.83 10.34 5.73
CA PHE A 166 -3.06 11.46 6.64
C PHE A 166 -1.75 12.07 7.15
N LYS A 167 -0.73 11.27 7.48
CA LYS A 167 0.59 11.80 7.84
C LYS A 167 1.15 12.71 6.75
N GLY A 168 1.03 12.28 5.50
CA GLY A 168 1.45 13.09 4.35
C GLY A 168 0.64 14.37 4.22
N ILE A 169 -0.68 14.29 4.36
CA ILE A 169 -1.58 15.46 4.34
C ILE A 169 -1.20 16.43 5.46
N TRP A 170 -1.05 15.93 6.67
CA TRP A 170 -0.76 16.77 7.84
C TRP A 170 0.60 17.48 7.74
N LYS A 171 1.62 16.79 7.28
CA LYS A 171 2.94 17.37 7.04
C LYS A 171 2.90 18.63 6.17
N VAL A 172 1.95 18.72 5.25
CA VAL A 172 1.76 19.89 4.38
C VAL A 172 0.82 20.94 5.00
N LEU A 173 -0.27 20.49 5.63
CA LEU A 173 -1.32 21.40 6.12
C LEU A 173 -1.03 21.97 7.52
N GLU A 174 -0.27 21.26 8.36
CA GLU A 174 0.00 21.67 9.75
C GLU A 174 0.43 23.13 9.89
N PRO A 175 1.35 23.68 9.09
CA PRO A 175 1.74 25.09 9.23
C PRO A 175 0.57 26.05 9.03
N TYR A 176 -0.34 25.75 8.10
CA TYR A 176 -1.49 26.62 7.82
C TYR A 176 -2.53 26.59 8.94
N PHE A 177 -2.72 25.44 9.59
CA PHE A 177 -3.55 25.34 10.80
C PHE A 177 -2.91 26.09 11.98
N LYS A 178 -1.62 25.93 12.19
CA LYS A 178 -0.89 26.64 13.25
C LYS A 178 -0.91 28.16 13.08
N ASP A 179 -0.85 28.63 11.84
CA ASP A 179 -0.89 30.05 11.50
C ASP A 179 -2.34 30.62 11.50
N GLY A 180 -3.34 29.78 11.75
CA GLY A 180 -4.75 30.15 11.69
C GLY A 180 -5.28 30.42 10.29
N LYS A 181 -4.54 30.09 9.23
CA LYS A 181 -4.95 30.26 7.83
C LYS A 181 -5.91 29.18 7.35
N ALA A 182 -5.90 28.06 8.02
CA ALA A 182 -6.83 26.96 7.86
C ALA A 182 -7.49 26.62 9.19
N ALA A 183 -8.73 26.18 9.15
CA ALA A 183 -9.48 25.72 10.31
C ALA A 183 -10.32 24.49 9.91
N SER A 184 -10.55 23.58 10.84
CA SER A 184 -11.44 22.46 10.63
C SER A 184 -12.85 22.79 11.11
N PRO A 185 -13.89 22.51 10.34
CA PRO A 185 -15.27 22.61 10.79
C PRO A 185 -15.71 21.41 11.64
N SER A 186 -14.80 20.57 12.11
CA SER A 186 -15.05 19.25 12.70
C SER A 186 -15.98 19.21 13.91
N GLU A 187 -16.24 20.36 14.54
CA GLU A 187 -17.28 20.44 15.58
C GLU A 187 -18.69 20.12 15.03
N THR A 188 -18.87 20.24 13.72
CA THR A 188 -20.17 20.01 13.05
C THR A 188 -20.30 18.64 12.40
N LEU A 189 -19.18 17.95 12.12
CA LEU A 189 -19.18 16.61 11.54
C LEU A 189 -19.06 15.57 12.66
N THR A 190 -20.18 15.08 13.12
CA THR A 190 -20.26 14.00 14.09
C THR A 190 -20.33 12.65 13.36
N ALA A 191 -20.07 11.56 14.07
CA ALA A 191 -20.21 10.19 13.55
C ALA A 191 -21.60 9.91 12.96
N SER A 192 -22.61 10.67 13.37
CA SER A 192 -23.98 10.55 12.82
C SER A 192 -24.20 11.24 11.48
N THR A 193 -23.28 12.10 11.06
CA THR A 193 -23.36 12.85 9.80
C THR A 193 -22.43 12.29 8.72
N THR A 194 -21.48 11.45 9.11
CA THR A 194 -20.66 10.66 8.19
C THR A 194 -21.27 9.30 7.96
N LYS A 195 -21.12 8.73 6.78
CA LYS A 195 -21.41 7.32 6.56
C LYS A 195 -20.59 6.50 7.58
N ASP A 196 -21.12 5.35 7.95
CA ASP A 196 -20.58 4.51 9.02
C ASP A 196 -19.06 4.23 8.92
N ASP A 197 -18.51 4.32 7.71
CA ASP A 197 -17.11 3.96 7.40
C ASP A 197 -16.13 5.17 7.38
N TRP A 198 -16.60 6.40 7.67
CA TRP A 198 -15.76 7.59 7.57
C TRP A 198 -15.90 8.48 8.78
N ARG A 199 -14.77 8.94 9.30
CA ARG A 199 -14.73 9.95 10.37
C ARG A 199 -13.89 11.15 10.00
N SER A 200 -14.31 12.31 10.48
CA SER A 200 -13.51 13.51 10.46
C SER A 200 -12.31 13.38 11.41
N VAL A 201 -11.17 13.86 10.96
CA VAL A 201 -9.99 13.97 11.81
C VAL A 201 -10.02 15.32 12.49
N ALA A 202 -10.08 15.32 13.82
CA ALA A 202 -9.88 16.50 14.63
C ALA A 202 -8.39 16.89 14.63
N PHE A 203 -8.11 18.14 14.38
CA PHE A 203 -6.77 18.73 14.39
C PHE A 203 -6.51 19.47 15.72
#